data_75c4174a1bbc5d7abc4ed6cbcbfa550c
#
_entry.id   75c4174a1bbc5d7abc4ed6cbcbfa550c
#
_cell.length_a   1.000
_cell.length_b   1.000
_cell.length_c   1.000
_cell.angle_alpha   90.00
_cell.angle_beta   90.00
_cell.angle_gamma   90.00
#
_symmetry.space_group_name_H-M   'P 1'
#
loop_
_entity.id
_entity.type
_entity.pdbx_description
1 polymer ?
#
loop_
_entity_poly.entity_id
_entity_poly.type
_entity_poly.pdbx_seq_one_letter_code
_entity_poly.pdbx_strand_id
1 'polypeptide(L)'
;MMNDENPTAKTGQRQVVKEYQTADLIVYWYPQQCSHASKCWQTLPQVFKPEERPWITLSGATPEEVIKTIDLCPTDALKYKLPEGSKVDPALAQGPGSMDFKVAPTDFIKINMVKSGPLLVKGSAQIYDPEGNLIKKSNHIVLCTCGLTANRPFCDGSHYHR
;
A
#
# COMPACT_ATOMS: atom_id res chain seq x y z
N MET A 1 -6.99 12.92 26.30
CA MET A 1 -5.91 13.01 25.29
C MET A 1 -5.36 11.61 25.11
N MET A 2 -5.80 10.91 24.10
CA MET A 2 -5.24 9.61 23.72
C MET A 2 -4.39 9.83 22.49
N ASN A 3 -3.08 9.72 22.64
CA ASN A 3 -2.12 9.73 21.55
C ASN A 3 -2.29 8.42 20.79
N ASP A 4 -2.85 8.50 19.58
CA ASP A 4 -2.80 7.41 18.61
C ASP A 4 -1.38 7.31 18.04
N GLU A 5 -0.48 6.78 18.86
CA GLU A 5 0.80 6.30 18.37
C GLU A 5 0.54 5.04 17.54
N ASN A 6 0.78 5.15 16.25
CA ASN A 6 0.81 4.03 15.33
C ASN A 6 1.86 3.01 15.81
N PRO A 7 1.49 1.83 16.33
CA PRO A 7 2.47 0.86 16.77
C PRO A 7 3.14 0.23 15.54
N THR A 8 4.30 0.74 15.19
CA THR A 8 5.20 0.11 14.22
C THR A 8 5.61 -1.26 14.73
N ALA A 9 5.27 -2.28 13.94
CA ALA A 9 5.58 -3.67 14.20
C ALA A 9 7.05 -3.88 14.62
N LYS A 10 7.24 -4.44 15.79
CA LYS A 10 8.53 -4.94 16.27
C LYS A 10 8.76 -6.33 15.69
N THR A 11 9.32 -6.38 14.50
CA THR A 11 10.22 -7.46 14.10
C THR A 11 11.45 -6.77 13.54
N GLY A 12 12.64 -7.09 14.00
CA GLY A 12 13.90 -6.35 13.82
C GLY A 12 14.45 -6.22 12.40
N GLN A 13 13.59 -6.10 11.41
CA GLN A 13 13.95 -5.68 10.06
C GLN A 13 13.54 -4.22 9.90
N ARG A 14 14.51 -3.33 9.73
CA ARG A 14 14.26 -1.96 9.32
C ARG A 14 13.39 -1.97 8.08
N GLN A 15 12.15 -1.49 8.20
CA GLN A 15 11.25 -1.33 7.07
C GLN A 15 11.91 -0.35 6.09
N VAL A 16 12.32 -0.85 4.92
CA VAL A 16 12.89 -0.01 3.88
C VAL A 16 11.75 0.79 3.25
N VAL A 17 11.83 2.11 3.36
CA VAL A 17 10.92 3.04 2.70
C VAL A 17 11.71 3.79 1.65
N LYS A 18 11.19 3.83 0.43
CA LYS A 18 11.73 4.68 -0.64
C LYS A 18 10.78 5.83 -0.90
N GLU A 19 11.34 7.02 -0.97
CA GLU A 19 10.61 8.26 -1.17
C GLU A 19 10.91 8.84 -2.55
N TYR A 20 9.86 9.33 -3.21
CA TYR A 20 9.91 10.03 -4.50
C TYR A 20 9.12 11.32 -4.36
N GLN A 21 9.70 12.45 -4.73
CA GLN A 21 9.12 13.76 -4.46
C GLN A 21 9.12 14.67 -5.68
N THR A 22 8.03 15.43 -5.81
CA THR A 22 7.91 16.64 -6.64
C THR A 22 7.50 17.83 -5.77
N ALA A 23 7.33 19.01 -6.36
CA ALA A 23 6.80 20.18 -5.65
C ALA A 23 5.37 19.95 -5.12
N ASP A 24 4.60 19.07 -5.76
CA ASP A 24 3.16 18.92 -5.53
C ASP A 24 2.78 17.56 -4.91
N LEU A 25 3.69 16.57 -4.91
CA LEU A 25 3.39 15.22 -4.43
C LEU A 25 4.62 14.52 -3.88
N ILE A 26 4.45 13.84 -2.74
CA ILE A 26 5.43 12.90 -2.16
C ILE A 26 4.82 11.50 -2.23
N VAL A 27 5.58 10.55 -2.78
CA VAL A 27 5.19 9.14 -2.88
C VAL A 27 6.14 8.29 -2.06
N TYR A 28 5.59 7.41 -1.24
CA TYR A 28 6.32 6.45 -0.41
C TYR A 28 6.09 5.04 -0.96
N TRP A 29 7.16 4.29 -1.11
CA TRP A 29 7.10 2.88 -1.48
C TRP A 29 7.71 1.99 -0.41
N TYR A 30 6.92 1.00 0.01
CA TYR A 30 7.23 -0.01 1.01
C TYR A 30 7.40 -1.37 0.31
N PRO A 31 8.62 -1.75 -0.14
CA PRO A 31 8.85 -2.98 -0.92
C PRO A 31 8.33 -4.23 -0.24
N GLN A 32 8.47 -4.33 1.08
CA GLN A 32 8.07 -5.48 1.87
C GLN A 32 6.54 -5.68 1.94
N GLN A 33 5.77 -4.66 1.60
CA GLN A 33 4.30 -4.73 1.58
C GLN A 33 3.74 -5.01 0.18
N CYS A 34 4.59 -4.99 -0.85
CA CYS A 34 4.15 -5.18 -2.23
C CYS A 34 3.80 -6.64 -2.51
N SER A 35 2.57 -6.90 -2.97
CA SER A 35 2.11 -8.23 -3.42
C SER A 35 2.30 -8.45 -4.91
N HIS A 36 2.97 -7.53 -5.61
CA HIS A 36 3.16 -7.55 -7.07
C HIS A 36 1.85 -7.66 -7.87
N ALA A 37 0.78 -7.03 -7.37
CA ALA A 37 -0.54 -7.03 -8.02
C ALA A 37 -0.56 -6.30 -9.37
N SER A 38 0.54 -5.67 -9.76
CA SER A 38 0.76 -5.02 -11.06
C SER A 38 -0.16 -3.84 -11.39
N LYS A 39 -1.07 -3.46 -10.51
CA LYS A 39 -2.05 -2.39 -10.75
C LYS A 39 -1.39 -1.04 -11.05
N CYS A 40 -0.31 -0.68 -10.36
CA CYS A 40 0.37 0.60 -10.54
C CYS A 40 0.93 0.75 -11.97
N TRP A 41 1.74 -0.19 -12.45
CA TRP A 41 2.37 -0.09 -13.75
C TRP A 41 1.44 -0.42 -14.92
N GLN A 42 0.39 -1.24 -14.70
CA GLN A 42 -0.64 -1.47 -15.72
C GLN A 42 -1.53 -0.24 -15.93
N THR A 43 -1.78 0.53 -14.86
CA THR A 43 -2.63 1.73 -14.92
C THR A 43 -1.86 2.95 -15.41
N LEU A 44 -0.61 3.13 -14.96
CA LEU A 44 0.20 4.32 -15.24
C LEU A 44 1.67 3.95 -15.57
N PRO A 45 1.90 3.27 -16.72
CA PRO A 45 3.21 2.74 -17.08
C PRO A 45 4.29 3.82 -17.31
N GLN A 46 3.90 5.04 -17.63
CA GLN A 46 4.84 6.16 -17.79
C GLN A 46 5.44 6.64 -16.47
N VAL A 47 4.81 6.31 -15.34
CA VAL A 47 5.30 6.65 -13.99
C VAL A 47 5.92 5.44 -13.30
N PHE A 48 5.24 4.28 -13.35
CA PHE A 48 5.65 3.06 -12.65
C PHE A 48 6.29 2.08 -13.64
N LYS A 49 7.61 1.96 -13.59
CA LYS A 49 8.42 1.21 -14.56
C LYS A 49 9.26 0.15 -13.85
N PRO A 50 8.73 -1.08 -13.66
CA PRO A 50 9.40 -2.13 -12.88
C PRO A 50 10.83 -2.46 -13.36
N GLU A 51 11.08 -2.33 -14.67
CA GLU A 51 12.36 -2.64 -15.31
C GLU A 51 13.39 -1.51 -15.23
N GLU A 52 12.97 -0.30 -14.83
CA GLU A 52 13.84 0.89 -14.75
C GLU A 52 14.31 1.17 -13.32
N ARG A 53 15.36 1.97 -13.18
CA ARG A 53 15.82 2.51 -11.89
C ARG A 53 16.13 4.00 -12.03
N PRO A 54 15.46 4.87 -11.27
CA PRO A 54 14.36 4.58 -10.33
C PRO A 54 13.12 4.06 -11.04
N TRP A 55 12.37 3.14 -10.43
CA TRP A 55 11.19 2.53 -11.04
C TRP A 55 9.93 3.41 -10.96
N ILE A 56 9.97 4.47 -10.17
CA ILE A 56 8.93 5.50 -10.09
C ILE A 56 9.51 6.82 -10.60
N THR A 57 8.88 7.39 -11.64
CA THR A 57 9.26 8.66 -12.24
C THR A 57 8.03 9.58 -12.28
N LEU A 58 7.88 10.41 -11.24
CA LEU A 58 6.66 11.22 -11.04
C LEU A 58 6.40 12.25 -12.13
N SER A 59 7.42 12.66 -12.88
CA SER A 59 7.27 13.60 -14.01
C SER A 59 6.54 13.01 -15.23
N GLY A 60 6.24 11.70 -15.21
CA GLY A 60 5.56 11.02 -16.32
C GLY A 60 4.05 11.27 -16.40
N ALA A 61 3.43 11.84 -15.36
CA ALA A 61 2.00 12.11 -15.29
C ALA A 61 1.69 13.26 -14.32
N THR A 62 0.43 13.66 -14.27
CA THR A 62 0.00 14.67 -13.29
C THR A 62 -0.06 14.06 -11.87
N PRO A 63 0.10 14.86 -10.81
CA PRO A 63 -0.04 14.39 -9.43
C PRO A 63 -1.38 13.68 -9.18
N GLU A 64 -2.47 14.17 -9.76
CA GLU A 64 -3.81 13.59 -9.61
C GLU A 64 -3.92 12.18 -10.22
N GLU A 65 -3.28 11.94 -11.36
CA GLU A 65 -3.23 10.62 -11.99
C GLU A 65 -2.41 9.64 -11.14
N VAL A 66 -1.31 10.10 -10.57
CA VAL A 66 -0.48 9.32 -9.64
C VAL A 66 -1.27 8.95 -8.39
N ILE A 67 -1.97 9.91 -7.78
CA ILE A 67 -2.83 9.72 -6.60
C ILE A 67 -3.88 8.64 -6.89
N LYS A 68 -4.65 8.78 -7.97
CA LYS A 68 -5.68 7.80 -8.36
C LYS A 68 -5.10 6.41 -8.57
N THR A 69 -3.90 6.31 -9.13
CA THR A 69 -3.22 5.03 -9.35
C THR A 69 -2.77 4.40 -8.05
N ILE A 70 -2.21 5.19 -7.13
CA ILE A 70 -1.78 4.69 -5.81
C ILE A 70 -2.97 4.21 -4.98
N ASP A 71 -4.12 4.86 -5.08
CA ASP A 71 -5.35 4.44 -4.40
C ASP A 71 -5.84 3.04 -4.83
N LEU A 72 -5.39 2.54 -5.97
CA LEU A 72 -5.66 1.18 -6.44
C LEU A 72 -4.73 0.12 -5.82
N CYS A 73 -3.70 0.52 -5.07
CA CYS A 73 -2.76 -0.41 -4.45
C CYS A 73 -3.48 -1.27 -3.40
N PRO A 74 -3.50 -2.62 -3.56
CA PRO A 74 -4.29 -3.48 -2.68
C PRO A 74 -3.61 -3.79 -1.34
N THR A 75 -2.36 -3.35 -1.13
CA THR A 75 -1.55 -3.74 0.04
C THR A 75 -1.00 -2.57 0.83
N ASP A 76 -1.35 -1.34 0.47
CA ASP A 76 -0.74 -0.12 1.03
C ASP A 76 0.79 0.00 0.81
N ALA A 77 1.35 -0.78 -0.13
CA ALA A 77 2.77 -0.71 -0.49
C ALA A 77 3.16 0.62 -1.12
N LEU A 78 2.21 1.33 -1.71
CA LEU A 78 2.35 2.69 -2.20
C LEU A 78 1.46 3.61 -1.37
N LYS A 79 2.04 4.71 -0.92
CA LYS A 79 1.36 5.79 -0.19
C LYS A 79 1.77 7.13 -0.75
N TYR A 80 0.97 8.14 -0.49
CA TYR A 80 1.29 9.51 -0.87
C TYR A 80 0.95 10.52 0.24
N LYS A 81 1.57 11.69 0.14
CA LYS A 81 1.28 12.87 0.95
C LYS A 81 1.43 14.13 0.09
N LEU A 82 0.62 15.14 0.34
CA LEU A 82 0.80 16.46 -0.26
C LEU A 82 1.83 17.25 0.56
N PRO A 83 2.91 17.78 -0.07
CA PRO A 83 3.81 18.69 0.61
C PRO A 83 3.14 20.02 0.88
N GLU A 84 3.70 20.80 1.80
CA GLU A 84 3.26 22.17 2.06
C GLU A 84 3.41 23.02 0.78
N GLY A 85 2.35 23.76 0.42
CA GLY A 85 2.32 24.55 -0.81
C GLY A 85 2.00 23.78 -2.09
N SER A 86 1.62 22.50 -1.99
CA SER A 86 1.12 21.73 -3.14
C SER A 86 -0.06 22.41 -3.81
N LYS A 87 -0.09 22.36 -5.15
CA LYS A 87 -1.19 22.88 -5.98
C LYS A 87 -2.32 21.87 -6.18
N VAL A 88 -2.13 20.64 -5.72
CA VAL A 88 -3.17 19.60 -5.78
C VAL A 88 -4.30 19.94 -4.83
N ASP A 89 -5.54 19.82 -5.31
CA ASP A 89 -6.72 19.96 -4.44
C ASP A 89 -6.68 18.87 -3.34
N PRO A 90 -6.65 19.25 -2.05
CA PRO A 90 -6.64 18.28 -0.94
C PRO A 90 -7.80 17.30 -0.96
N ALA A 91 -8.94 17.66 -1.57
CA ALA A 91 -10.10 16.78 -1.71
C ALA A 91 -9.79 15.54 -2.59
N LEU A 92 -8.85 15.66 -3.53
CA LEU A 92 -8.42 14.55 -4.39
C LEU A 92 -7.43 13.61 -3.70
N ALA A 93 -6.83 14.03 -2.59
CA ALA A 93 -5.79 13.31 -1.86
C ALA A 93 -6.29 12.66 -0.56
N GLN A 94 -7.56 12.23 -0.54
CA GLN A 94 -8.21 11.61 0.64
C GLN A 94 -8.48 10.12 0.46
N GLY A 95 -7.95 9.53 -0.60
CA GLY A 95 -8.12 8.11 -0.90
C GLY A 95 -7.27 7.19 0.01
N PRO A 96 -7.42 5.86 -0.16
CA PRO A 96 -6.74 4.87 0.70
C PRO A 96 -5.22 4.90 0.60
N GLY A 97 -4.65 5.47 -0.47
CA GLY A 97 -3.21 5.69 -0.61
C GLY A 97 -2.66 6.85 0.21
N SER A 98 -3.51 7.75 0.71
CA SER A 98 -3.07 8.88 1.53
C SER A 98 -2.45 8.43 2.85
N MET A 99 -1.35 9.07 3.27
CA MET A 99 -0.78 8.88 4.60
C MET A 99 -1.73 9.33 5.71
N ASP A 100 -2.61 10.29 5.40
CA ASP A 100 -3.59 10.85 6.33
C ASP A 100 -4.96 10.14 6.26
N PHE A 101 -5.05 9.04 5.47
CA PHE A 101 -6.29 8.29 5.30
C PHE A 101 -6.76 7.67 6.62
N LYS A 102 -7.97 8.05 7.02
CA LYS A 102 -8.63 7.48 8.19
C LYS A 102 -9.50 6.30 7.78
N VAL A 103 -9.19 5.15 8.35
CA VAL A 103 -9.99 3.94 8.17
C VAL A 103 -11.36 4.15 8.81
N ALA A 104 -12.40 4.30 7.98
CA ALA A 104 -13.77 4.33 8.50
C ALA A 104 -14.16 2.95 9.07
N PRO A 105 -14.83 2.88 10.24
CA PRO A 105 -15.40 1.63 10.70
C PRO A 105 -16.40 1.11 9.67
N THR A 106 -16.33 -0.18 9.39
CA THR A 106 -17.29 -0.87 8.51
C THR A 106 -18.07 -1.90 9.32
N ASP A 107 -19.35 -2.07 9.02
CA ASP A 107 -20.22 -3.03 9.73
C ASP A 107 -19.78 -4.48 9.49
N PHE A 108 -19.05 -4.72 8.41
CA PHE A 108 -18.51 -6.05 8.06
C PHE A 108 -17.22 -5.94 7.24
N ILE A 109 -16.40 -6.98 7.33
CA ILE A 109 -15.20 -7.15 6.53
C ILE A 109 -15.56 -8.01 5.32
N LYS A 110 -15.23 -7.54 4.11
CA LYS A 110 -15.39 -8.32 2.87
C LYS A 110 -14.09 -9.04 2.56
N ILE A 111 -14.15 -10.36 2.40
CA ILE A 111 -13.02 -11.19 1.97
C ILE A 111 -13.34 -11.77 0.59
N ASN A 112 -12.53 -11.43 -0.40
CA ASN A 112 -12.67 -11.91 -1.77
C ASN A 112 -11.57 -12.94 -2.07
N MET A 113 -11.95 -14.07 -2.63
CA MET A 113 -11.00 -15.07 -3.13
C MET A 113 -10.62 -14.73 -4.57
N VAL A 114 -9.32 -14.70 -4.85
CA VAL A 114 -8.81 -14.63 -6.22
C VAL A 114 -8.55 -16.04 -6.72
N LYS A 115 -9.02 -16.37 -7.94
CA LYS A 115 -8.78 -17.70 -8.53
C LYS A 115 -7.27 -17.93 -8.64
N SER A 116 -6.79 -19.00 -8.02
CA SER A 116 -5.35 -19.35 -7.94
C SER A 116 -4.48 -18.23 -7.37
N GLY A 117 -5.02 -17.40 -6.51
CA GLY A 117 -4.37 -16.21 -5.96
C GLY A 117 -4.69 -15.99 -4.49
N PRO A 118 -4.31 -14.84 -3.96
CA PRO A 118 -4.48 -14.51 -2.54
C PRO A 118 -5.93 -14.23 -2.14
N LEU A 119 -6.14 -14.05 -0.84
CA LEU A 119 -7.37 -13.48 -0.28
C LEU A 119 -7.22 -11.96 -0.18
N LEU A 120 -8.17 -11.23 -0.73
CA LEU A 120 -8.27 -9.78 -0.61
C LEU A 120 -9.23 -9.41 0.51
N VAL A 121 -8.72 -8.85 1.59
CA VAL A 121 -9.51 -8.37 2.72
C VAL A 121 -9.75 -6.87 2.53
N LYS A 122 -11.02 -6.48 2.51
CA LYS A 122 -11.49 -5.07 2.42
C LYS A 122 -12.36 -4.74 3.62
N GLY A 123 -12.09 -3.61 4.21
CA GLY A 123 -12.73 -3.14 5.44
C GLY A 123 -11.73 -3.04 6.59
N SER A 124 -12.14 -2.41 7.67
CA SER A 124 -11.27 -2.16 8.84
C SER A 124 -10.84 -3.47 9.51
N ALA A 125 -9.66 -3.97 9.16
CA ALA A 125 -9.13 -5.21 9.69
C ALA A 125 -7.82 -5.01 10.46
N GLN A 126 -7.61 -5.84 11.46
CA GLN A 126 -6.40 -5.89 12.26
C GLN A 126 -5.85 -7.32 12.22
N ILE A 127 -4.56 -7.45 11.99
CA ILE A 127 -3.85 -8.75 11.97
C ILE A 127 -2.93 -8.80 13.16
N TYR A 128 -2.99 -9.90 13.89
CA TYR A 128 -2.17 -10.17 15.06
C TYR A 128 -1.27 -11.38 14.84
N ASP A 129 -0.11 -11.40 15.50
CA ASP A 129 0.74 -12.58 15.57
C ASP A 129 0.19 -13.63 16.56
N PRO A 130 0.78 -14.85 16.63
CA PRO A 130 0.36 -15.87 17.59
C PRO A 130 0.49 -15.44 19.05
N GLU A 131 1.37 -14.50 19.35
CA GLU A 131 1.62 -13.93 20.67
C GLU A 131 0.64 -12.82 21.05
N GLY A 132 -0.24 -12.41 20.09
CA GLY A 132 -1.26 -11.38 20.29
C GLY A 132 -0.79 -9.94 20.03
N ASN A 133 0.38 -9.77 19.41
CA ASN A 133 0.86 -8.43 19.04
C ASN A 133 0.25 -8.00 17.70
N LEU A 134 -0.14 -6.73 17.58
CA LEU A 134 -0.67 -6.17 16.35
C LEU A 134 0.42 -6.08 15.28
N ILE A 135 0.26 -6.81 14.16
CA ILE A 135 1.16 -6.77 13.01
C ILE A 135 0.75 -5.67 12.02
N LYS A 136 -0.55 -5.57 11.72
CA LYS A 136 -1.06 -4.62 10.72
C LYS A 136 -2.51 -4.24 11.01
N LYS A 137 -2.79 -2.94 10.83
CA LYS A 137 -4.16 -2.39 10.77
C LYS A 137 -4.34 -1.70 9.41
N SER A 138 -5.31 -2.13 8.63
CA SER A 138 -5.53 -1.58 7.28
C SER A 138 -6.95 -1.88 6.78
N ASN A 139 -7.39 -1.08 5.80
CA ASN A 139 -8.61 -1.34 5.02
C ASN A 139 -8.38 -2.30 3.86
N HIS A 140 -7.13 -2.50 3.47
CA HIS A 140 -6.73 -3.34 2.36
C HIS A 140 -5.62 -4.28 2.82
N ILE A 141 -5.92 -5.57 2.93
CA ILE A 141 -4.95 -6.59 3.28
C ILE A 141 -5.01 -7.71 2.25
N VAL A 142 -3.86 -8.20 1.82
CA VAL A 142 -3.72 -9.32 0.89
C VAL A 142 -3.04 -10.46 1.62
N LEU A 143 -3.79 -11.53 1.88
CA LEU A 143 -3.30 -12.71 2.62
C LEU A 143 -2.88 -13.81 1.66
N CYS A 144 -1.74 -14.43 1.94
CA CYS A 144 -1.20 -15.52 1.14
C CYS A 144 -2.04 -16.79 1.31
N THR A 145 -2.30 -17.49 0.19
CA THR A 145 -2.96 -18.81 0.15
C THR A 145 -2.04 -19.92 -0.37
N CYS A 146 -0.94 -19.57 -1.06
CA CYS A 146 -0.04 -20.55 -1.66
C CYS A 146 1.01 -21.11 -0.70
N GLY A 147 1.23 -20.47 0.43
CA GLY A 147 2.21 -20.87 1.45
C GLY A 147 3.68 -20.56 1.13
N LEU A 148 3.98 -19.99 -0.05
CA LEU A 148 5.34 -19.72 -0.52
C LEU A 148 5.88 -18.34 -0.09
N THR A 149 5.03 -17.49 0.47
CA THR A 149 5.44 -16.14 0.88
C THR A 149 6.53 -16.17 1.95
N ALA A 150 7.52 -15.29 1.80
CA ALA A 150 8.50 -15.00 2.84
C ALA A 150 7.99 -14.00 3.90
N ASN A 151 6.79 -13.41 3.69
CA ASN A 151 6.21 -12.36 4.54
C ASN A 151 4.85 -12.78 5.12
N ARG A 152 4.77 -13.95 5.76
CA ARG A 152 3.52 -14.44 6.34
C ARG A 152 2.92 -13.48 7.36
N PRO A 153 1.58 -13.32 7.38
CA PRO A 153 0.56 -14.00 6.56
C PRO A 153 0.28 -13.29 5.22
N PHE A 154 1.04 -12.27 4.86
CA PHE A 154 0.79 -11.42 3.70
C PHE A 154 1.29 -12.05 2.40
N CYS A 155 0.63 -11.72 1.29
CA CYS A 155 1.08 -12.11 -0.04
C CYS A 155 2.21 -11.17 -0.50
N ASP A 156 3.31 -11.74 -0.96
CA ASP A 156 4.46 -11.04 -1.54
C ASP A 156 4.62 -11.31 -3.05
N GLY A 157 3.65 -11.99 -3.66
CA GLY A 157 3.68 -12.32 -5.08
C GLY A 157 4.46 -13.60 -5.45
N SER A 158 5.02 -14.33 -4.48
CA SER A 158 5.78 -15.57 -4.73
C SER A 158 5.02 -16.62 -5.54
N HIS A 159 3.69 -16.58 -5.55
CA HIS A 159 2.85 -17.49 -6.34
C HIS A 159 2.96 -17.25 -7.87
N TYR A 160 3.46 -16.10 -8.34
CA TYR A 160 3.67 -15.85 -9.77
C TYR A 160 4.92 -16.55 -10.33
N HIS A 161 5.77 -17.11 -9.49
CA HIS A 161 7.00 -17.80 -9.87
C HIS A 161 6.88 -19.32 -9.84
N ARG A 162 5.67 -19.84 -9.99
CA ARG A 162 5.37 -21.27 -10.12
C ARG A 162 5.35 -21.70 -11.57
#